data_a454585b920206b8653470535437c11d
#
_entry.id   a454585b920206b8653470535437c11d
#
_cell.length_a   1.000
_cell.length_b   1.000
_cell.length_c   1.000
_cell.angle_alpha   90.00
_cell.angle_beta   90.00
_cell.angle_gamma   90.00
#
_symmetry.space_group_name_H-M   'P 1'
#
loop_
_entity.id
_entity.type
_entity.pdbx_description
1 polymer ?
#
loop_
_entity_poly.entity_id
_entity_poly.type
_entity_poly.pdbx_seq_one_letter_code
_entity_poly.pdbx_strand_id
1 'polypeptide(L)'
;MTTPIVLTVPEEISDRARRIAETTDQPVEQVLLDHLKTLSGPLPSLSPDEQAELDALKHLSDDAPWTIARDQMPEHVQARAHDLMERNSRGTISDEERIELQKLVERADRLMLRKAEAVALLRARGYTFTQQDFKPSYE
;
A
#
# COMPACT_ATOMS: atom_id res chain seq x y z
N MET A 1 -20.54 -12.11 -9.62
CA MET A 1 -20.67 -11.65 -11.00
C MET A 1 -19.33 -11.22 -11.54
N THR A 2 -18.97 -11.69 -12.71
CA THR A 2 -17.75 -11.26 -13.39
C THR A 2 -18.09 -10.12 -14.34
N THR A 3 -17.42 -8.98 -14.14
CA THR A 3 -17.51 -7.86 -15.07
C THR A 3 -16.31 -7.92 -15.99
N PRO A 4 -16.48 -8.00 -17.32
CA PRO A 4 -15.34 -8.02 -18.23
C PRO A 4 -14.62 -6.68 -18.20
N ILE A 5 -13.31 -6.74 -18.02
CA ILE A 5 -12.42 -5.59 -18.09
C ILE A 5 -11.42 -5.85 -19.22
N VAL A 6 -11.29 -4.90 -20.12
CA VAL A 6 -10.31 -4.97 -21.21
C VAL A 6 -9.06 -4.24 -20.79
N LEU A 7 -7.92 -4.94 -20.82
CA LEU A 7 -6.62 -4.37 -20.49
C LEU A 7 -5.70 -4.44 -21.71
N THR A 8 -4.98 -3.36 -21.96
CA THR A 8 -3.88 -3.36 -22.90
C THR A 8 -2.61 -3.75 -22.14
N VAL A 9 -2.05 -4.91 -22.47
CA VAL A 9 -0.87 -5.46 -21.80
C VAL A 9 0.37 -5.06 -22.60
N PRO A 10 1.39 -4.45 -21.95
CA PRO A 10 2.66 -4.16 -22.61
C PRO A 10 3.31 -5.44 -23.17
N GLU A 11 4.00 -5.30 -24.29
CA GLU A 11 4.61 -6.43 -25.00
C GLU A 11 5.56 -7.25 -24.10
N GLU A 12 6.33 -6.60 -23.25
CA GLU A 12 7.24 -7.26 -22.33
C GLU A 12 6.53 -8.20 -21.36
N ILE A 13 5.40 -7.78 -20.82
CA ILE A 13 4.57 -8.59 -19.90
C ILE A 13 3.90 -9.71 -20.67
N SER A 14 3.39 -9.42 -21.87
CA SER A 14 2.77 -10.40 -22.75
C SER A 14 3.75 -11.52 -23.13
N ASP A 15 4.99 -11.18 -23.47
CA ASP A 15 6.02 -12.15 -23.83
C ASP A 15 6.41 -13.03 -22.64
N ARG A 16 6.53 -12.47 -21.45
CA ARG A 16 6.78 -13.23 -20.22
C ARG A 16 5.65 -14.20 -19.91
N ALA A 17 4.42 -13.74 -20.04
CA ALA A 17 3.25 -14.60 -19.82
C ALA A 17 3.20 -15.76 -20.82
N ARG A 18 3.52 -15.52 -22.08
CA ARG A 18 3.59 -16.58 -23.12
C ARG A 18 4.67 -17.61 -22.80
N ARG A 19 5.85 -17.19 -22.35
CA ARG A 19 6.93 -18.13 -21.95
C ARG A 19 6.50 -19.01 -20.80
N ILE A 20 5.86 -18.43 -19.79
CA ILE A 20 5.33 -19.20 -18.66
C ILE A 20 4.24 -20.16 -19.11
N ALA A 21 3.35 -19.71 -20.00
CA ALA A 21 2.27 -20.52 -20.55
C ALA A 21 2.81 -21.74 -21.32
N GLU A 22 3.85 -21.55 -22.13
CA GLU A 22 4.51 -22.64 -22.85
C GLU A 22 5.16 -23.65 -21.90
N THR A 23 5.81 -23.16 -20.84
CA THR A 23 6.49 -24.01 -19.85
C THR A 23 5.50 -24.79 -18.99
N THR A 24 4.35 -24.21 -18.66
CA THR A 24 3.35 -24.80 -17.76
C THR A 24 2.19 -25.47 -18.49
N ASP A 25 2.18 -25.42 -19.81
CA ASP A 25 1.11 -25.95 -20.67
C ASP A 25 -0.28 -25.39 -20.30
N GLN A 26 -0.33 -24.09 -20.06
CA GLN A 26 -1.55 -23.36 -19.72
C GLN A 26 -1.84 -22.26 -20.74
N PRO A 27 -3.12 -21.83 -20.90
CA PRO A 27 -3.43 -20.64 -21.69
C PRO A 27 -2.78 -19.38 -21.09
N VAL A 28 -2.37 -18.44 -21.94
CA VAL A 28 -1.78 -17.16 -21.51
C VAL A 28 -2.72 -16.40 -20.57
N GLU A 29 -4.01 -16.42 -20.86
CA GLU A 29 -5.04 -15.79 -20.01
C GLU A 29 -5.04 -16.36 -18.59
N GLN A 30 -4.84 -17.67 -18.45
CA GLN A 30 -4.79 -18.31 -17.15
C GLN A 30 -3.55 -17.89 -16.36
N VAL A 31 -2.40 -17.77 -17.03
CA VAL A 31 -1.16 -17.29 -16.40
C VAL A 31 -1.36 -15.86 -15.87
N LEU A 32 -1.97 -14.99 -16.67
CA LEU A 32 -2.25 -13.61 -16.26
C LEU A 32 -3.26 -13.54 -15.11
N LEU A 33 -4.31 -14.35 -15.16
CA LEU A 33 -5.31 -14.41 -14.08
C LEU A 33 -4.71 -14.91 -12.77
N ASP A 34 -3.87 -15.93 -12.82
CA ASP A 34 -3.21 -16.46 -11.62
C ASP A 34 -2.30 -15.39 -11.00
N HIS A 35 -1.62 -14.60 -11.82
CA HIS A 35 -0.79 -13.51 -11.37
C HIS A 35 -1.63 -12.38 -10.72
N LEU A 36 -2.77 -12.05 -11.33
CA LEU A 36 -3.71 -11.07 -10.78
C LEU A 36 -4.31 -11.51 -9.45
N LYS A 37 -4.54 -12.82 -9.27
CA LYS A 37 -5.00 -13.37 -8.00
C LYS A 37 -3.99 -13.16 -6.86
N THR A 38 -2.70 -13.05 -7.17
CA THR A 38 -1.68 -12.74 -6.16
C THR A 38 -1.81 -11.31 -5.64
N LEU A 39 -2.42 -10.41 -6.42
CA LEU A 39 -2.72 -9.05 -5.98
C LEU A 39 -3.87 -9.00 -4.98
N SER A 40 -4.69 -10.02 -4.94
CA SER A 40 -5.75 -10.15 -3.93
C SER A 40 -5.30 -10.92 -2.69
N GLY A 41 -4.00 -11.06 -2.48
CA GLY A 41 -3.43 -11.48 -1.20
C GLY A 41 -3.94 -10.59 -0.08
N PRO A 42 -3.80 -11.00 1.18
CA PRO A 42 -4.38 -10.23 2.28
C PRO A 42 -3.80 -8.82 2.28
N LEU A 43 -4.58 -7.89 1.72
CA LEU A 43 -4.30 -6.47 1.93
C LEU A 43 -4.40 -6.23 3.44
N PRO A 44 -3.51 -5.40 4.01
CA PRO A 44 -3.70 -5.02 5.39
C PRO A 44 -5.11 -4.45 5.55
N SER A 45 -5.91 -5.08 6.37
CA SER A 45 -7.26 -4.61 6.63
C SER A 45 -7.23 -3.68 7.83
N LEU A 46 -7.96 -2.58 7.73
CA LEU A 46 -8.19 -1.70 8.86
C LEU A 46 -9.13 -2.39 9.84
N SER A 47 -8.95 -2.11 11.14
CA SER A 47 -9.92 -2.53 12.14
C SER A 47 -11.29 -1.89 11.88
N PRO A 48 -12.41 -2.48 12.39
CA PRO A 48 -13.72 -1.85 12.24
C PRO A 48 -13.78 -0.41 12.74
N ASP A 49 -13.06 -0.09 13.81
CA ASP A 49 -13.00 1.27 14.36
C ASP A 49 -12.27 2.24 13.41
N GLU A 50 -11.16 1.82 12.84
CA GLU A 50 -10.41 2.61 11.86
C GLU A 50 -11.23 2.82 10.58
N GLN A 51 -11.95 1.79 10.12
CA GLN A 51 -12.81 1.89 8.96
C GLN A 51 -13.99 2.85 9.21
N ALA A 52 -14.60 2.79 10.39
CA ALA A 52 -15.66 3.71 10.78
C ALA A 52 -15.15 5.16 10.85
N GLU A 53 -13.93 5.37 11.34
CA GLU A 53 -13.29 6.68 11.37
C GLU A 53 -13.11 7.25 9.96
N LEU A 54 -12.60 6.42 9.02
CA LEU A 54 -12.46 6.83 7.62
C LEU A 54 -13.80 7.11 6.95
N ASP A 55 -14.83 6.30 7.22
CA ASP A 55 -16.17 6.53 6.69
C ASP A 55 -16.76 7.83 7.22
N ALA A 56 -16.48 8.17 8.47
CA ALA A 56 -16.92 9.44 9.07
C ALA A 56 -16.24 10.66 8.41
N LEU A 57 -15.02 10.51 7.89
CA LEU A 57 -14.31 11.58 7.19
C LEU A 57 -15.07 12.09 5.96
N LYS A 58 -15.89 11.25 5.34
CA LYS A 58 -16.71 11.64 4.17
C LYS A 58 -17.71 12.74 4.50
N HIS A 59 -18.05 12.89 5.78
CA HIS A 59 -19.01 13.86 6.28
C HIS A 59 -18.36 15.04 6.99
N LEU A 60 -17.03 15.05 7.12
CA LEU A 60 -16.27 16.10 7.78
C LEU A 60 -15.75 17.13 6.78
N SER A 61 -15.28 18.25 7.34
CA SER A 61 -14.60 19.28 6.56
C SER A 61 -13.31 18.74 5.93
N ASP A 62 -12.75 19.50 4.96
CA ASP A 62 -11.51 19.11 4.27
C ASP A 62 -10.29 19.08 5.19
N ASP A 63 -10.31 19.76 6.33
CA ASP A 63 -9.19 19.83 7.27
C ASP A 63 -8.79 18.45 7.82
N ALA A 64 -9.77 17.64 8.17
CA ALA A 64 -9.51 16.30 8.72
C ALA A 64 -8.83 15.36 7.71
N PRO A 65 -9.32 15.21 6.46
CA PRO A 65 -8.62 14.46 5.44
C PRO A 65 -7.21 14.99 5.14
N TRP A 66 -7.01 16.32 5.10
CA TRP A 66 -5.70 16.90 4.90
C TRP A 66 -4.74 16.53 6.03
N THR A 67 -5.19 16.57 7.27
CA THR A 67 -4.39 16.18 8.43
C THR A 67 -3.92 14.72 8.30
N ILE A 68 -4.81 13.82 7.91
CA ILE A 68 -4.48 12.40 7.73
C ILE A 68 -3.54 12.22 6.53
N ALA A 69 -3.78 12.92 5.42
CA ALA A 69 -2.94 12.82 4.23
C ALA A 69 -1.49 13.26 4.49
N ARG A 70 -1.29 14.20 5.41
CA ARG A 70 0.03 14.72 5.81
C ARG A 70 0.63 14.01 7.01
N ASP A 71 -0.10 13.11 7.65
CA ASP A 71 0.39 12.38 8.81
C ASP A 71 1.62 11.55 8.46
N GLN A 72 2.56 11.46 9.37
CA GLN A 72 3.78 10.69 9.21
C GLN A 72 4.10 9.95 10.49
N MET A 73 4.81 8.84 10.37
CA MET A 73 5.37 8.17 11.53
C MET A 73 6.38 9.08 12.22
N PRO A 74 6.42 9.09 13.57
CA PRO A 74 7.42 9.86 14.30
C PRO A 74 8.84 9.52 13.83
N GLU A 75 9.71 10.52 13.78
CA GLU A 75 11.07 10.36 13.28
C GLU A 75 11.85 9.26 14.00
N HIS A 76 11.72 9.16 15.32
CA HIS A 76 12.38 8.11 16.10
C HIS A 76 11.88 6.70 15.76
N VAL A 77 10.61 6.56 15.36
CA VAL A 77 10.03 5.27 14.91
C VAL A 77 10.58 4.91 13.53
N GLN A 78 10.68 5.89 12.63
CA GLN A 78 11.28 5.69 11.30
C GLN A 78 12.75 5.27 11.42
N ALA A 79 13.51 5.93 12.29
CA ALA A 79 14.91 5.61 12.54
C ALA A 79 15.08 4.19 13.10
N ARG A 80 14.20 3.79 14.02
CA ARG A 80 14.21 2.43 14.57
C ARG A 80 13.90 1.37 13.52
N ALA A 81 12.91 1.62 12.68
CA ALA A 81 12.56 0.72 11.59
C ALA A 81 13.73 0.56 10.60
N HIS A 82 14.38 1.66 10.26
CA HIS A 82 15.54 1.65 9.37
C HIS A 82 16.70 0.83 9.94
N ASP A 83 17.02 1.03 11.23
CA ASP A 83 18.06 0.26 11.91
C ASP A 83 17.75 -1.25 11.91
N LEU A 84 16.50 -1.61 12.21
CA LEU A 84 16.09 -3.02 12.20
C LEU A 84 16.11 -3.62 10.79
N MET A 85 15.76 -2.86 9.77
CA MET A 85 15.86 -3.30 8.38
C MET A 85 17.30 -3.57 7.96
N GLU A 86 18.25 -2.71 8.36
CA GLU A 86 19.67 -2.94 8.13
C GLU A 86 20.15 -4.21 8.83
N ARG A 87 19.81 -4.41 10.08
CA ARG A 87 20.17 -5.62 10.83
C ARG A 87 19.59 -6.87 10.20
N ASN A 88 18.36 -6.79 9.72
CA ASN A 88 17.72 -7.91 9.03
C ASN A 88 18.44 -8.25 7.73
N SER A 89 18.84 -7.26 6.94
CA SER A 89 19.57 -7.49 5.69
C SER A 89 20.98 -8.06 5.92
N ARG A 90 21.59 -7.76 7.06
CA ARG A 90 22.92 -8.29 7.45
C ARG A 90 22.84 -9.65 8.15
N GLY A 91 21.63 -10.14 8.47
CA GLY A 91 21.45 -11.37 9.21
C GLY A 91 21.82 -11.28 10.69
N THR A 92 21.91 -10.08 11.26
CA THR A 92 22.31 -9.84 12.66
C THR A 92 21.12 -9.50 13.56
N ILE A 93 19.91 -9.57 13.05
CA ILE A 93 18.69 -9.28 13.79
C ILE A 93 18.35 -10.43 14.73
N SER A 94 17.94 -10.11 15.97
CA SER A 94 17.43 -11.11 16.91
C SER A 94 15.97 -11.46 16.60
N ASP A 95 15.46 -12.55 17.17
CA ASP A 95 14.06 -12.93 16.99
C ASP A 95 13.10 -11.89 17.56
N GLU A 96 13.43 -11.29 18.68
CA GLU A 96 12.64 -10.21 19.30
C GLU A 96 12.63 -8.96 18.42
N GLU A 97 13.78 -8.59 17.88
CA GLU A 97 13.90 -7.45 16.96
C GLU A 97 13.15 -7.70 15.66
N ARG A 98 13.10 -8.94 15.18
CA ARG A 98 12.32 -9.31 13.98
C ARG A 98 10.83 -9.12 14.20
N ILE A 99 10.33 -9.50 15.39
CA ILE A 99 8.94 -9.28 15.78
C ILE A 99 8.65 -7.78 15.87
N GLU A 100 9.56 -7.00 16.46
CA GLU A 100 9.44 -5.54 16.50
C GLU A 100 9.38 -4.94 15.10
N LEU A 101 10.26 -5.36 14.19
CA LEU A 101 10.27 -4.90 12.80
C LEU A 101 8.95 -5.22 12.11
N GLN A 102 8.40 -6.41 12.30
CA GLN A 102 7.13 -6.80 11.71
C GLN A 102 5.99 -5.88 12.18
N LYS A 103 5.95 -5.55 13.46
CA LYS A 103 4.95 -4.63 14.02
C LYS A 103 5.09 -3.22 13.44
N LEU A 104 6.32 -2.76 13.24
CA LEU A 104 6.58 -1.45 12.65
C LEU A 104 6.16 -1.40 11.18
N VAL A 105 6.40 -2.47 10.42
CA VAL A 105 5.96 -2.59 9.03
C VAL A 105 4.44 -2.58 8.96
N GLU A 106 3.75 -3.34 9.80
CA GLU A 106 2.29 -3.36 9.86
C GLU A 106 1.71 -1.98 10.19
N ARG A 107 2.35 -1.27 11.11
CA ARG A 107 1.97 0.11 11.45
C ARG A 107 2.14 1.05 10.27
N ALA A 108 3.24 0.94 9.54
CA ALA A 108 3.50 1.74 8.35
C ALA A 108 2.48 1.46 7.24
N ASP A 109 2.14 0.19 7.03
CA ASP A 109 1.14 -0.21 6.04
C ASP A 109 -0.24 0.36 6.36
N ARG A 110 -0.65 0.33 7.62
CA ARG A 110 -1.93 0.92 8.06
C ARG A 110 -1.94 2.43 7.88
N LEU A 111 -0.85 3.10 8.23
CA LEU A 111 -0.73 4.54 8.00
C LEU A 111 -0.84 4.88 6.51
N MET A 112 -0.14 4.13 5.67
CA MET A 112 -0.19 4.32 4.22
C MET A 112 -1.61 4.14 3.68
N LEU A 113 -2.34 3.13 4.15
CA LEU A 113 -3.71 2.88 3.74
C LEU A 113 -4.65 4.02 4.16
N ARG A 114 -4.51 4.52 5.38
CA ARG A 114 -5.29 5.68 5.87
C ARG A 114 -5.00 6.93 5.04
N LYS A 115 -3.74 7.19 4.73
CA LYS A 115 -3.33 8.33 3.89
C LYS A 115 -3.90 8.20 2.48
N ALA A 116 -3.86 7.01 1.89
CA ALA A 116 -4.41 6.77 0.56
C ALA A 116 -5.92 7.04 0.52
N GLU A 117 -6.65 6.61 1.53
CA GLU A 117 -8.10 6.87 1.64
C GLU A 117 -8.40 8.36 1.78
N ALA A 118 -7.62 9.08 2.59
CA ALA A 118 -7.76 10.52 2.75
C ALA A 118 -7.49 11.26 1.43
N VAL A 119 -6.44 10.86 0.71
CA VAL A 119 -6.11 11.42 -0.60
C VAL A 119 -7.21 11.15 -1.61
N ALA A 120 -7.74 9.94 -1.64
CA ALA A 120 -8.85 9.57 -2.54
C ALA A 120 -10.09 10.43 -2.28
N LEU A 121 -10.41 10.68 -1.01
CA LEU A 121 -11.53 11.54 -0.63
C LEU A 121 -11.31 12.99 -1.09
N LEU A 122 -10.11 13.53 -0.89
CA LEU A 122 -9.79 14.88 -1.31
C LEU A 122 -9.81 15.02 -2.84
N ARG A 123 -9.33 14.03 -3.57
CA ARG A 123 -9.42 14.01 -5.04
C ARG A 123 -10.86 14.00 -5.51
N ALA A 124 -11.72 13.23 -4.87
CA ALA A 124 -13.15 13.22 -5.17
C ALA A 124 -13.81 14.58 -4.95
N ARG A 125 -13.24 15.40 -4.05
CA ARG A 125 -13.67 16.77 -3.80
C ARG A 125 -13.02 17.82 -4.72
N GLY A 126 -12.16 17.40 -5.66
CA GLY A 126 -11.56 18.26 -6.68
C GLY A 126 -10.14 18.75 -6.39
N TYR A 127 -9.51 18.28 -5.33
CA TYR A 127 -8.12 18.66 -5.01
C TYR A 127 -7.12 17.92 -5.90
N THR A 128 -6.03 18.61 -6.23
CA THR A 128 -4.86 18.04 -6.91
C THR A 128 -3.69 18.02 -5.94
N PHE A 129 -2.79 17.05 -6.14
CA PHE A 129 -1.67 16.81 -5.22
C PHE A 129 -0.34 16.87 -5.94
N THR A 130 0.66 17.43 -5.25
CA THR A 130 2.06 17.36 -5.63
C THR A 130 2.84 16.67 -4.51
N GLN A 131 4.07 16.26 -4.78
CA GLN A 131 4.91 15.66 -3.73
C GLN A 131 5.14 16.59 -2.54
N GLN A 132 5.12 17.89 -2.76
CA GLN A 132 5.32 18.87 -1.70
C GLN A 132 4.17 18.89 -0.69
N ASP A 133 2.98 18.55 -1.11
CA ASP A 133 1.80 18.50 -0.23
C ASP A 133 1.95 17.45 0.87
N PHE A 134 2.81 16.45 0.66
CA PHE A 134 3.06 15.36 1.61
C PHE A 134 4.33 15.54 2.43
N LYS A 135 5.11 16.58 2.17
CA LYS A 135 6.29 16.88 2.99
C LYS A 135 5.85 17.55 4.27
N PRO A 136 6.44 17.15 5.42
CA PRO A 136 6.16 17.85 6.67
C PRO A 136 6.62 19.30 6.54
N SER A 137 5.78 20.20 7.05
CA SER A 137 6.16 21.60 7.18
C SER A 137 7.15 21.72 8.33
N TYR A 138 8.42 21.60 8.05
CA TYR A 138 9.44 22.01 8.99
C TYR A 138 9.71 23.49 8.76
N GLU A 139 9.34 24.26 9.69
CA GLU A 139 9.91 25.59 9.85
C GLU A 139 10.83 25.60 11.04
#